data_af2ca051dad1998aaf6ebff77eb76e82
#
_entry.id   af2ca051dad1998aaf6ebff77eb76e82
#
_cell.length_a   1.000
_cell.length_b   1.000
_cell.length_c   1.000
_cell.angle_alpha   90.00
_cell.angle_beta   90.00
_cell.angle_gamma   90.00
#
_symmetry.space_group_name_H-M   'P 1'
#
loop_
_entity.id
_entity.type
_entity.pdbx_description
1 polymer ?
#
loop_
_entity_poly.entity_id
_entity_poly.type
_entity_poly.pdbx_seq_one_letter_code
_entity_poly.pdbx_strand_id
1 'polypeptide(L)'
;MDCIFCDIVKGRVPCHKIWENDEHLAFLSIFPNTKGFSVVITKEHFSSYAFGQEDQILTKLILATKKVALLLDESLEGVGRTGMFFEGYGIDHLHSKLFPMHGTGNNSDFKNIESKINKYFNSYEGYISSHDCDQADDKELNSLANKIRKTKLK
;
A
#
# COMPACT_ATOMS: atom_id res chain seq x y z
N MET A 1 11.36 -20.82 -4.40
CA MET A 1 10.69 -20.16 -3.27
C MET A 1 9.36 -19.64 -3.80
N ASP A 2 8.25 -20.13 -3.26
CA ASP A 2 6.91 -19.72 -3.73
C ASP A 2 6.59 -18.36 -3.10
N CYS A 3 6.72 -17.31 -3.89
CA CYS A 3 6.41 -15.94 -3.45
C CYS A 3 5.28 -15.38 -4.31
N ILE A 4 4.13 -15.13 -3.70
CA ILE A 4 2.94 -14.60 -4.39
C ILE A 4 3.23 -13.27 -5.12
N PHE A 5 4.08 -12.40 -4.57
CA PHE A 5 4.42 -11.13 -5.22
C PHE A 5 5.30 -11.35 -6.46
N CYS A 6 6.22 -12.32 -6.41
CA CYS A 6 6.96 -12.73 -7.61
C CYS A 6 6.04 -13.30 -8.70
N ASP A 7 4.98 -14.00 -8.31
CA ASP A 7 3.99 -14.55 -9.24
C ASP A 7 3.12 -13.45 -9.87
N ILE A 8 2.77 -12.44 -9.09
CA ILE A 8 2.08 -11.25 -9.59
C ILE A 8 2.96 -10.50 -10.60
N VAL A 9 4.23 -10.27 -10.30
CA VAL A 9 5.18 -9.60 -11.21
C VAL A 9 5.30 -10.37 -12.53
N LYS A 10 5.34 -11.70 -12.48
CA LYS A 10 5.43 -12.58 -13.65
C LYS A 10 4.09 -12.80 -14.38
N GLY A 11 3.00 -12.18 -13.90
CA GLY A 11 1.67 -12.32 -14.47
C GLY A 11 1.01 -13.69 -14.27
N ARG A 12 1.54 -14.53 -13.34
CA ARG A 12 0.95 -15.85 -13.02
C ARG A 12 -0.24 -15.73 -12.08
N VAL A 13 -0.27 -14.68 -11.27
CA VAL A 13 -1.38 -14.35 -10.38
C VAL A 13 -1.89 -12.97 -10.77
N PRO A 14 -3.22 -12.79 -10.97
CA PRO A 14 -3.81 -11.51 -11.30
C PRO A 14 -3.71 -10.54 -10.13
N CYS A 15 -3.65 -9.24 -10.43
CA CYS A 15 -3.74 -8.18 -9.44
C CYS A 15 -4.50 -6.96 -9.99
N HIS A 16 -5.03 -6.13 -9.10
CA HIS A 16 -5.65 -4.86 -9.44
C HIS A 16 -4.58 -3.76 -9.52
N LYS A 17 -3.75 -3.82 -10.56
CA LYS A 17 -2.64 -2.89 -10.77
C LYS A 17 -3.13 -1.44 -10.86
N ILE A 18 -2.48 -0.54 -10.13
CA ILE A 18 -2.74 0.90 -10.14
C ILE A 18 -1.58 1.72 -10.71
N TRP A 19 -0.35 1.21 -10.59
CA TRP A 19 0.83 1.87 -11.10
C TRP A 19 2.00 0.88 -11.27
N GLU A 20 2.93 1.17 -12.19
CA GLU A 20 4.20 0.46 -12.30
C GLU A 20 5.26 1.32 -12.99
N ASN A 21 6.53 0.97 -12.76
CA ASN A 21 7.69 1.36 -13.54
C ASN A 21 8.58 0.13 -13.81
N ASP A 22 9.81 0.33 -14.26
CA ASP A 22 10.72 -0.77 -14.55
C ASP A 22 11.07 -1.62 -13.34
N GLU A 23 11.16 -1.01 -12.14
CA GLU A 23 11.64 -1.65 -10.91
C GLU A 23 10.53 -1.95 -9.89
N HIS A 24 9.34 -1.34 -10.00
CA HIS A 24 8.29 -1.45 -8.98
C HIS A 24 6.91 -1.67 -9.60
N LEU A 25 6.03 -2.29 -8.81
CA LEU A 25 4.63 -2.52 -9.13
C LEU A 25 3.75 -2.15 -7.92
N ALA A 26 2.63 -1.48 -8.17
CA ALA A 26 1.65 -1.15 -7.15
C ALA A 26 0.26 -1.66 -7.53
N PHE A 27 -0.45 -2.25 -6.57
CA PHE A 27 -1.78 -2.82 -6.75
C PHE A 27 -2.62 -2.68 -5.48
N LEU A 28 -3.95 -2.74 -5.65
CA LEU A 28 -4.89 -2.74 -4.54
C LEU A 28 -4.85 -4.08 -3.80
N SER A 29 -4.92 -4.04 -2.47
CA SER A 29 -5.15 -5.25 -1.66
C SER A 29 -6.53 -5.82 -1.95
N ILE A 30 -6.63 -7.14 -2.03
CA ILE A 30 -7.91 -7.85 -2.14
C ILE A 30 -8.59 -8.05 -0.77
N PHE A 31 -7.88 -7.77 0.33
CA PHE A 31 -8.38 -7.77 1.71
C PHE A 31 -8.19 -6.39 2.36
N PRO A 32 -8.86 -5.34 1.82
CA PRO A 32 -8.62 -3.98 2.27
C PRO A 32 -9.35 -3.69 3.58
N ASN A 33 -8.68 -3.10 4.56
CA ASN A 33 -9.33 -2.54 5.75
C ASN A 33 -9.80 -1.08 5.54
N THR A 34 -9.40 -0.47 4.43
CA THR A 34 -9.89 0.84 3.99
C THR A 34 -9.88 0.91 2.46
N LYS A 35 -10.80 1.69 1.90
CA LYS A 35 -10.90 1.84 0.43
C LYS A 35 -9.61 2.43 -0.14
N GLY A 36 -9.02 1.73 -1.11
CA GLY A 36 -7.76 2.13 -1.74
C GLY A 36 -6.51 1.64 -1.02
N PHE A 37 -6.65 0.78 0.02
CA PHE A 37 -5.50 0.10 0.59
C PHE A 37 -4.67 -0.55 -0.51
N SER A 38 -3.39 -0.18 -0.60
CA SER A 38 -2.51 -0.57 -1.69
C SER A 38 -1.18 -1.11 -1.16
N VAL A 39 -0.56 -1.93 -2.00
CA VAL A 39 0.78 -2.47 -1.77
C VAL A 39 1.69 -2.01 -2.91
N VAL A 40 2.89 -1.54 -2.57
CA VAL A 40 3.96 -1.23 -3.53
C VAL A 40 5.11 -2.20 -3.29
N ILE A 41 5.46 -2.96 -4.32
CA ILE A 41 6.50 -3.99 -4.27
C ILE A 41 7.66 -3.67 -5.19
N THR A 42 8.84 -4.20 -4.90
CA THR A 42 9.91 -4.31 -5.87
C THR A 42 9.59 -5.41 -6.88
N LYS A 43 9.95 -5.26 -8.16
CA LYS A 43 9.78 -6.33 -9.15
C LYS A 43 10.83 -7.44 -8.96
N GLU A 44 12.03 -7.06 -8.55
CA GLU A 44 13.03 -8.00 -8.06
C GLU A 44 12.69 -8.46 -6.64
N HIS A 45 13.00 -9.73 -6.34
CA HIS A 45 12.75 -10.29 -5.01
C HIS A 45 13.85 -9.89 -4.04
N PHE A 46 13.49 -9.14 -3.01
CA PHE A 46 14.31 -8.87 -1.83
C PHE A 46 13.55 -9.33 -0.59
N SER A 47 14.25 -9.70 0.47
CA SER A 47 13.62 -10.04 1.74
C SER A 47 12.81 -8.87 2.30
N SER A 48 11.77 -9.16 3.05
CA SER A 48 10.77 -8.18 3.49
C SER A 48 11.26 -7.17 4.52
N TYR A 49 12.38 -7.46 5.21
CA TYR A 49 12.89 -6.57 6.25
C TYR A 49 13.53 -5.33 5.64
N ALA A 50 12.81 -4.20 5.66
CA ALA A 50 13.20 -2.96 5.02
C ALA A 50 14.54 -2.41 5.51
N PHE A 51 14.80 -2.48 6.82
CA PHE A 51 16.06 -1.98 7.40
C PHE A 51 17.27 -2.89 7.16
N GLY A 52 17.07 -4.08 6.62
CA GLY A 52 18.11 -4.98 6.16
C GLY A 52 18.52 -4.79 4.71
N GLN A 53 17.85 -3.87 3.99
CA GLN A 53 18.13 -3.63 2.57
C GLN A 53 19.19 -2.55 2.38
N GLU A 54 19.85 -2.58 1.22
CA GLU A 54 20.74 -1.49 0.81
C GLU A 54 19.98 -0.18 0.67
N ASP A 55 20.62 0.93 1.04
CA ASP A 55 20.01 2.28 1.01
C ASP A 55 19.42 2.62 -0.36
N GLN A 56 20.07 2.21 -1.43
CA GLN A 56 19.61 2.47 -2.80
C GLN A 56 18.29 1.75 -3.09
N ILE A 57 18.15 0.49 -2.68
CA ILE A 57 16.93 -0.31 -2.89
C ILE A 57 15.78 0.30 -2.09
N LEU A 58 16.02 0.59 -0.81
CA LEU A 58 15.01 1.19 0.05
C LEU A 58 14.59 2.59 -0.43
N THR A 59 15.55 3.43 -0.82
CA THR A 59 15.27 4.78 -1.34
C THR A 59 14.39 4.73 -2.60
N LYS A 60 14.69 3.85 -3.55
CA LYS A 60 13.90 3.68 -4.77
C LYS A 60 12.47 3.25 -4.46
N LEU A 61 12.29 2.31 -3.53
CA LEU A 61 10.97 1.87 -3.10
C LEU A 61 10.19 3.00 -2.42
N ILE A 62 10.83 3.79 -1.54
CA ILE A 62 10.19 4.94 -0.89
C ILE A 62 9.74 5.99 -1.93
N LEU A 63 10.56 6.29 -2.93
CA LEU A 63 10.18 7.23 -3.99
C LEU A 63 9.03 6.71 -4.87
N ALA A 64 9.03 5.42 -5.20
CA ALA A 64 7.91 4.77 -5.87
C ALA A 64 6.64 4.83 -5.02
N THR A 65 6.74 4.53 -3.73
CA THR A 65 5.64 4.61 -2.76
C THR A 65 5.08 6.01 -2.63
N LYS A 66 5.93 7.04 -2.55
CA LYS A 66 5.51 8.45 -2.55
C LYS A 66 4.67 8.78 -3.80
N LYS A 67 5.10 8.33 -4.98
CA LYS A 67 4.34 8.57 -6.21
C LYS A 67 2.97 7.92 -6.18
N VAL A 68 2.87 6.69 -5.69
CA VAL A 68 1.59 5.98 -5.55
C VAL A 68 0.70 6.64 -4.50
N ALA A 69 1.25 7.08 -3.36
CA ALA A 69 0.50 7.80 -2.34
C ALA A 69 -0.14 9.08 -2.89
N LEU A 70 0.60 9.87 -3.67
CA LEU A 70 0.05 11.07 -4.32
C LEU A 70 -1.05 10.74 -5.33
N LEU A 71 -0.95 9.61 -6.05
CA LEU A 71 -2.03 9.14 -6.92
C LEU A 71 -3.29 8.78 -6.13
N LEU A 72 -3.14 8.15 -4.98
CA LEU A 72 -4.26 7.82 -4.09
C LEU A 72 -4.92 9.08 -3.53
N ASP A 73 -4.13 10.04 -3.05
CA ASP A 73 -4.62 11.32 -2.52
C ASP A 73 -5.42 12.11 -3.57
N GLU A 74 -4.98 12.13 -4.82
CA GLU A 74 -5.66 12.83 -5.92
C GLU A 74 -6.87 12.05 -6.47
N SER A 75 -6.85 10.70 -6.37
CA SER A 75 -7.90 9.84 -6.96
C SER A 75 -9.10 9.65 -6.06
N LEU A 76 -8.90 9.72 -4.74
CA LEU A 76 -9.89 9.35 -3.74
C LEU A 76 -10.49 10.58 -3.08
N GLU A 77 -11.79 10.71 -3.21
CA GLU A 77 -12.52 11.80 -2.56
C GLU A 77 -12.45 11.71 -1.03
N GLY A 78 -12.22 12.84 -0.39
CA GLY A 78 -12.14 12.93 1.07
C GLY A 78 -10.83 12.42 1.67
N VAL A 79 -9.84 12.09 0.85
CA VAL A 79 -8.49 11.71 1.27
C VAL A 79 -7.56 12.90 1.10
N GLY A 80 -7.07 13.44 2.19
CA GLY A 80 -6.06 14.50 2.20
C GLY A 80 -4.64 13.98 2.45
N ARG A 81 -4.51 12.74 2.88
CA ARG A 81 -3.25 12.07 3.19
C ARG A 81 -3.36 10.57 3.06
N THR A 82 -2.26 9.95 2.64
CA THR A 82 -2.07 8.50 2.68
C THR A 82 -0.95 8.16 3.66
N GLY A 83 -1.23 7.27 4.61
CA GLY A 83 -0.22 6.73 5.53
C GLY A 83 0.57 5.61 4.87
N MET A 84 1.82 5.42 5.29
CA MET A 84 2.69 4.34 4.83
C MET A 84 3.30 3.62 6.01
N PHE A 85 3.46 2.29 5.90
CA PHE A 85 4.34 1.55 6.77
C PHE A 85 4.98 0.30 6.13
N PHE A 86 6.04 -0.20 6.77
CA PHE A 86 6.71 -1.46 6.47
C PHE A 86 6.55 -2.38 7.68
N GLU A 87 6.06 -3.59 7.45
CA GLU A 87 5.91 -4.57 8.53
C GLU A 87 6.65 -5.87 8.21
N GLY A 88 6.47 -6.42 7.01
CA GLY A 88 7.29 -7.49 6.47
C GLY A 88 7.05 -8.90 7.03
N TYR A 89 6.08 -9.12 7.92
CA TYR A 89 5.84 -10.44 8.50
C TYR A 89 4.81 -11.30 7.75
N GLY A 90 4.02 -10.72 6.85
CA GLY A 90 3.02 -11.48 6.10
C GLY A 90 3.59 -12.23 4.89
N ILE A 91 4.37 -11.54 4.08
CA ILE A 91 4.97 -12.06 2.84
C ILE A 91 6.42 -11.64 2.80
N ASP A 92 7.35 -12.62 2.70
CA ASP A 92 8.78 -12.32 2.57
C ASP A 92 9.12 -11.86 1.16
N HIS A 93 8.82 -10.59 0.91
CA HIS A 93 9.16 -9.83 -0.28
C HIS A 93 9.10 -8.35 0.07
N LEU A 94 10.11 -7.57 -0.27
CA LEU A 94 10.18 -6.16 0.10
C LEU A 94 9.00 -5.37 -0.47
N HIS A 95 8.22 -4.76 0.42
CA HIS A 95 7.05 -3.98 0.06
C HIS A 95 6.71 -2.92 1.09
N SER A 96 6.02 -1.88 0.66
CA SER A 96 5.34 -0.92 1.51
C SER A 96 3.83 -1.09 1.42
N LYS A 97 3.13 -0.76 2.50
CA LYS A 97 1.66 -0.71 2.57
C LYS A 97 1.19 0.74 2.66
N LEU A 98 0.16 1.09 1.91
CA LEU A 98 -0.42 2.42 1.81
C LEU A 98 -1.88 2.43 2.23
N PHE A 99 -2.21 3.33 3.16
CA PHE A 99 -3.54 3.49 3.75
C PHE A 99 -4.07 4.90 3.48
N PRO A 100 -4.97 5.08 2.49
CA PRO A 100 -5.67 6.33 2.32
C PRO A 100 -6.48 6.68 3.58
N MET A 101 -6.22 7.85 4.15
CA MET A 101 -6.89 8.30 5.38
C MET A 101 -8.16 9.08 5.01
N HIS A 102 -9.28 8.37 4.85
CA HIS A 102 -10.56 8.96 4.52
C HIS A 102 -11.06 9.89 5.63
N GLY A 103 -11.69 11.00 5.26
CA GLY A 103 -12.17 12.01 6.20
C GLY A 103 -11.11 13.03 6.64
N THR A 104 -9.91 12.97 6.08
CA THR A 104 -8.86 13.99 6.35
C THR A 104 -9.00 15.23 5.47
N GLY A 105 -9.85 15.17 4.44
CA GLY A 105 -10.28 16.30 3.62
C GLY A 105 -9.15 17.10 2.97
N ASN A 106 -9.23 18.41 3.07
CA ASN A 106 -8.20 19.30 2.58
C ASN A 106 -7.00 19.33 3.52
N ASN A 107 -5.79 19.17 2.98
CA ASN A 107 -4.53 19.24 3.73
C ASN A 107 -4.31 20.58 4.47
N SER A 108 -5.11 21.63 4.18
CA SER A 108 -5.04 22.93 4.84
C SER A 108 -5.54 22.89 6.29
N ASP A 109 -6.39 21.94 6.65
CA ASP A 109 -7.02 21.87 7.97
C ASP A 109 -6.44 20.69 8.77
N PHE A 110 -5.20 20.84 9.23
CA PHE A 110 -4.63 19.86 10.14
C PHE A 110 -5.50 19.72 11.41
N LYS A 111 -6.02 18.50 11.63
CA LYS A 111 -6.73 18.15 12.86
C LYS A 111 -6.02 17.01 13.53
N ASN A 112 -5.85 17.11 14.85
CA ASN A 112 -5.39 15.97 15.63
C ASN A 112 -6.47 14.88 15.61
N ILE A 113 -6.11 13.67 15.17
CA ILE A 113 -6.96 12.50 15.18
C ILE A 113 -6.37 11.52 16.19
N GLU A 114 -7.06 11.33 17.29
CA GLU A 114 -6.63 10.44 18.36
C GLU A 114 -7.29 9.07 18.21
N SER A 115 -6.48 8.03 18.37
CA SER A 115 -7.01 6.66 18.42
C SER A 115 -7.79 6.46 19.73
N LYS A 116 -8.96 5.84 19.62
CA LYS A 116 -9.73 5.37 20.80
C LYS A 116 -9.19 4.06 21.38
N ILE A 117 -8.23 3.43 20.68
CA ILE A 117 -7.59 2.19 21.12
C ILE A 117 -6.48 2.56 22.09
N ASN A 118 -6.61 2.10 23.32
CA ASN A 118 -5.61 2.26 24.38
C ASN A 118 -5.20 0.87 24.88
N LYS A 119 -4.41 0.16 24.11
CA LYS A 119 -3.90 -1.17 24.43
C LYS A 119 -2.38 -1.17 24.38
N TYR A 120 -1.75 -1.63 25.45
CA TYR A 120 -0.31 -1.89 25.49
C TYR A 120 -0.04 -3.35 25.11
N PHE A 121 0.97 -3.57 24.27
CA PHE A 121 1.37 -4.89 23.79
C PHE A 121 2.74 -5.25 24.34
N ASN A 122 2.86 -6.41 25.01
CA ASN A 122 4.15 -6.92 25.50
C ASN A 122 4.97 -7.63 24.42
N SER A 123 4.32 -8.07 23.35
CA SER A 123 4.92 -8.73 22.20
C SER A 123 4.22 -8.26 20.94
N TYR A 124 4.83 -8.49 19.77
CA TYR A 124 4.21 -8.15 18.50
C TYR A 124 3.09 -9.15 18.16
N GLU A 125 1.86 -8.70 18.22
CA GLU A 125 0.64 -9.46 17.90
C GLU A 125 0.07 -9.09 16.50
N GLY A 126 0.85 -8.40 15.65
CA GLY A 126 0.36 -7.91 14.36
C GLY A 126 -0.33 -6.53 14.42
N TYR A 127 -0.09 -5.72 15.46
CA TYR A 127 -0.77 -4.43 15.63
C TYR A 127 -0.39 -3.36 14.58
N ILE A 128 0.76 -3.50 13.90
CA ILE A 128 1.12 -2.65 12.74
C ILE A 128 0.47 -3.19 11.46
N SER A 129 0.07 -4.45 11.46
CA SER A 129 -0.61 -5.03 10.32
C SER A 129 -1.93 -4.33 10.07
N SER A 130 -2.26 -4.10 8.80
CA SER A 130 -3.64 -3.95 8.42
C SER A 130 -4.35 -5.26 8.80
N HIS A 131 -5.21 -5.23 9.81
CA HIS A 131 -6.10 -6.36 9.99
C HIS A 131 -6.91 -6.52 8.70
N ASP A 132 -6.83 -7.70 8.12
CA ASP A 132 -7.57 -8.02 6.92
C ASP A 132 -9.07 -8.00 7.21
N CYS A 133 -9.83 -7.42 6.29
CA CYS A 133 -11.27 -7.55 6.25
C CYS A 133 -11.68 -8.64 5.26
N ASP A 134 -12.97 -8.79 5.03
CA ASP A 134 -13.49 -9.70 4.01
C ASP A 134 -12.90 -9.36 2.64
N GLN A 135 -12.80 -10.37 1.78
CA GLN A 135 -12.34 -10.17 0.41
C GLN A 135 -13.26 -9.20 -0.32
N ALA A 136 -12.68 -8.16 -0.91
CA ALA A 136 -13.41 -7.15 -1.64
C ALA A 136 -13.92 -7.69 -3.00
N ASP A 137 -14.98 -7.09 -3.51
CA ASP A 137 -15.53 -7.43 -4.83
C ASP A 137 -14.53 -7.08 -5.95
N ASP A 138 -14.28 -8.04 -6.83
CA ASP A 138 -13.29 -7.93 -7.91
C ASP A 138 -13.64 -6.82 -8.92
N LYS A 139 -14.93 -6.62 -9.20
CA LYS A 139 -15.39 -5.57 -10.13
C LYS A 139 -15.19 -4.18 -9.52
N GLU A 140 -15.47 -4.03 -8.23
CA GLU A 140 -15.25 -2.77 -7.51
C GLU A 140 -13.76 -2.43 -7.46
N LEU A 141 -12.90 -3.42 -7.17
CA LEU A 141 -11.45 -3.25 -7.19
C LEU A 141 -10.94 -2.87 -8.59
N ASN A 142 -11.42 -3.53 -9.64
CA ASN A 142 -11.08 -3.20 -11.03
C ASN A 142 -11.51 -1.77 -11.40
N SER A 143 -12.71 -1.38 -11.02
CA SER A 143 -13.22 -0.03 -11.25
C SER A 143 -12.36 1.02 -10.54
N LEU A 144 -12.04 0.78 -9.28
CA LEU A 144 -11.19 1.67 -8.47
C LEU A 144 -9.77 1.75 -9.04
N ALA A 145 -9.16 0.63 -9.40
CA ALA A 145 -7.82 0.60 -10.00
C ALA A 145 -7.79 1.36 -11.34
N ASN A 146 -8.82 1.23 -12.16
CA ASN A 146 -8.95 1.98 -13.40
C ASN A 146 -9.04 3.49 -13.17
N LYS A 147 -9.81 3.92 -12.15
CA LYS A 147 -9.91 5.33 -11.76
C LYS A 147 -8.53 5.87 -11.35
N ILE A 148 -7.82 5.17 -10.48
CA ILE A 148 -6.50 5.57 -9.97
C ILE A 148 -5.49 5.69 -11.12
N ARG A 149 -5.42 4.70 -12.02
CA ARG A 149 -4.49 4.72 -13.17
C ARG A 149 -4.71 5.91 -14.12
N LYS A 150 -5.94 6.36 -14.25
CA LYS A 150 -6.29 7.49 -15.14
C LYS A 150 -6.04 8.85 -14.50
N THR A 151 -5.80 8.89 -13.20
CA THR A 151 -5.54 10.13 -12.46
C THR A 151 -4.18 10.70 -12.87
N LYS A 152 -4.17 11.98 -13.22
CA LYS A 152 -2.95 12.73 -13.50
C LYS A 152 -2.55 13.50 -12.24
N LEU A 153 -1.30 13.37 -11.83
CA LEU A 153 -0.74 14.22 -10.79
C LEU A 153 -0.66 15.64 -11.33
N LYS A 154 -1.12 16.60 -10.55
CA LYS A 154 -1.00 18.04 -10.83
C LYS A 154 0.40 18.56 -10.59
#